data_50e5e9eeff685a95e3519c5074afb2e5
#
_entry.id   50e5e9eeff685a95e3519c5074afb2e5
#
_cell.length_a   1.000
_cell.length_b   1.000
_cell.length_c   1.000
_cell.angle_alpha   90.00
_cell.angle_beta   90.00
_cell.angle_gamma   90.00
#
_symmetry.space_group_name_H-M   'P 1'
#
loop_
_entity.id
_entity.type
_entity.pdbx_description
1 polymer ?
#
loop_
_entity_poly.entity_id
_entity_poly.type
_entity_poly.pdbx_seq_one_letter_code
_entity_poly.pdbx_strand_id
1 'polypeptide(L)'
;MVAARALPFMGGIETHIHEVSRRLAASGVEVTVLTTDTTGELPTEETMSGYRVRRWPAYPRSRDYYFAPGLVRYMRHTDDFDVVHIQGVHTLVPPMVLPATKHAGIPTVLTFHTGGHSSGLRESSRSLQWKLLAPLLRSAAALVAVCEFEREKFATALGVPASSIRLIRNGCDPLPVDTSAGKPEGDPLLVSIGRLERYKGHHRILEAMPAILAQAPDARLALIGSGPYEQDLKDMAAELGVAERVSIRGYGPSERGEMGNVVANSDVVCLLSDYEAHPVAVMEAIGTGAKALIADTSGLSELGRAGLATAIPLESSPEQVAAAALAVAAAPRTPPPHIATWDDCANDLLALYREVSS
;
A
#
# COMPACT_ATOMS: atom_id res chain seq x y z
N MET A 1 5.99 -5.21 -16.38
CA MET A 1 6.25 -4.65 -15.03
C MET A 1 7.24 -5.52 -14.28
N VAL A 2 8.11 -4.95 -13.45
CA VAL A 2 9.11 -5.71 -12.68
C VAL A 2 8.96 -5.37 -11.20
N ALA A 3 8.81 -6.39 -10.36
CA ALA A 3 8.65 -6.23 -8.92
C ALA A 3 9.29 -7.38 -8.13
N ALA A 4 9.60 -7.11 -6.86
CA ALA A 4 10.10 -8.14 -5.96
C ALA A 4 9.04 -9.22 -5.66
N ARG A 5 7.78 -8.81 -5.52
CA ARG A 5 6.63 -9.69 -5.29
C ARG A 5 5.46 -9.31 -6.18
N ALA A 6 4.60 -10.29 -6.46
CA ALA A 6 3.30 -10.13 -7.09
C ALA A 6 2.33 -11.15 -6.48
N LEU A 7 1.07 -11.12 -6.90
CA LEU A 7 0.11 -12.14 -6.46
C LEU A 7 0.67 -13.57 -6.58
N PRO A 8 0.38 -14.46 -5.63
CA PRO A 8 -0.67 -14.39 -4.60
C PRO A 8 -0.29 -13.62 -3.32
N PHE A 9 0.93 -13.08 -3.22
CA PHE A 9 1.28 -12.22 -2.09
C PHE A 9 0.42 -10.97 -2.11
N MET A 10 -0.06 -10.54 -0.94
CA MET A 10 -0.97 -9.38 -0.80
C MET A 10 -0.26 -8.22 -0.10
N GLY A 11 -0.35 -7.05 -0.71
CA GLY A 11 0.18 -5.78 -0.20
C GLY A 11 -0.14 -4.64 -1.15
N GLY A 12 0.19 -3.41 -0.79
CA GLY A 12 -0.14 -2.24 -1.60
C GLY A 12 0.51 -2.24 -2.99
N ILE A 13 1.77 -2.69 -3.09
CA ILE A 13 2.49 -2.78 -4.37
C ILE A 13 1.91 -3.90 -5.23
N GLU A 14 1.64 -5.05 -4.65
CA GLU A 14 1.08 -6.20 -5.34
C GLU A 14 -0.33 -5.90 -5.87
N THR A 15 -1.14 -5.20 -5.08
CA THR A 15 -2.45 -4.69 -5.52
C THR A 15 -2.30 -3.70 -6.68
N HIS A 16 -1.38 -2.73 -6.58
CA HIS A 16 -1.10 -1.78 -7.66
C HIS A 16 -0.71 -2.49 -8.95
N ILE A 17 0.22 -3.46 -8.87
CA ILE A 17 0.66 -4.23 -10.04
C ILE A 17 -0.51 -4.96 -10.69
N HIS A 18 -1.31 -5.65 -9.88
CA HIS A 18 -2.47 -6.39 -10.38
C HIS A 18 -3.50 -5.47 -11.05
N GLU A 19 -3.91 -4.41 -10.33
CA GLU A 19 -4.96 -3.51 -10.78
C GLU A 19 -4.58 -2.73 -12.04
N VAL A 20 -3.34 -2.28 -12.12
CA VAL A 20 -2.82 -1.61 -13.32
C VAL A 20 -2.62 -2.59 -14.47
N SER A 21 -2.01 -3.78 -14.21
CA SER A 21 -1.73 -4.76 -15.27
C SER A 21 -3.00 -5.26 -15.96
N ARG A 22 -4.06 -5.58 -15.19
CA ARG A 22 -5.33 -6.07 -15.77
C ARG A 22 -6.04 -5.00 -16.62
N ARG A 23 -5.94 -3.73 -16.24
CA ARG A 23 -6.54 -2.61 -16.98
C ARG A 23 -5.77 -2.30 -18.26
N LEU A 24 -4.45 -2.27 -18.19
CA LEU A 24 -3.60 -2.12 -19.38
C LEU A 24 -3.85 -3.27 -20.36
N ALA A 25 -3.93 -4.53 -19.88
CA ALA A 25 -4.24 -5.67 -20.72
C ALA A 25 -5.63 -5.56 -21.36
N ALA A 26 -6.65 -5.12 -20.61
CA ALA A 26 -7.99 -4.85 -21.13
C ALA A 26 -8.02 -3.73 -22.18
N SER A 27 -7.05 -2.80 -22.12
CA SER A 27 -6.88 -1.72 -23.11
C SER A 27 -6.04 -2.15 -24.33
N GLY A 28 -5.70 -3.44 -24.46
CA GLY A 28 -4.96 -3.99 -25.61
C GLY A 28 -3.43 -3.90 -25.49
N VAL A 29 -2.89 -3.58 -24.32
CA VAL A 29 -1.45 -3.61 -24.06
C VAL A 29 -1.02 -5.03 -23.68
N GLU A 30 0.02 -5.56 -24.30
CA GLU A 30 0.64 -6.80 -23.85
C GLU A 30 1.43 -6.56 -22.56
N VAL A 31 0.91 -7.05 -21.43
CA VAL A 31 1.52 -6.87 -20.10
C VAL A 31 2.14 -8.18 -19.62
N THR A 32 3.42 -8.11 -19.23
CA THR A 32 4.10 -9.19 -18.52
C THR A 32 4.60 -8.67 -17.16
N VAL A 33 4.21 -9.33 -16.10
CA VAL A 33 4.72 -9.09 -14.74
C VAL A 33 5.89 -10.03 -14.50
N LEU A 34 7.08 -9.47 -14.35
CA LEU A 34 8.32 -10.17 -14.04
C LEU A 34 8.58 -10.03 -12.54
N THR A 35 8.62 -11.15 -11.83
CA THR A 35 8.71 -11.12 -10.37
C THR A 35 9.58 -12.25 -9.83
N THR A 36 9.72 -12.30 -8.51
CA THR A 36 10.54 -13.33 -7.86
C THR A 36 9.67 -14.26 -7.02
N ASP A 37 10.14 -15.48 -6.84
CA ASP A 37 9.59 -16.44 -5.90
C ASP A 37 10.66 -16.89 -4.91
N THR A 38 10.42 -16.65 -3.62
CA THR A 38 11.27 -17.09 -2.50
C THR A 38 10.85 -18.45 -1.96
N THR A 39 9.62 -18.91 -2.25
CA THR A 39 9.09 -20.19 -1.77
C THR A 39 9.56 -21.35 -2.63
N GLY A 40 9.61 -21.15 -3.95
CA GLY A 40 9.86 -22.18 -4.94
C GLY A 40 8.63 -23.07 -5.22
N GLU A 41 7.44 -22.65 -4.77
CA GLU A 41 6.19 -23.38 -4.87
C GLU A 41 5.24 -22.82 -5.93
N LEU A 42 5.50 -21.55 -6.35
CA LEU A 42 4.65 -20.89 -7.33
C LEU A 42 4.99 -21.29 -8.77
N PRO A 43 4.01 -21.30 -9.67
CA PRO A 43 4.25 -21.52 -11.10
C PRO A 43 5.29 -20.55 -11.65
N THR A 44 6.23 -21.04 -12.46
CA THR A 44 7.23 -20.19 -13.13
C THR A 44 6.60 -19.23 -14.13
N GLU A 45 5.51 -19.66 -14.77
CA GLU A 45 4.71 -18.85 -15.70
C GLU A 45 3.22 -19.15 -15.50
N GLU A 46 2.39 -18.11 -15.56
CA GLU A 46 0.94 -18.21 -15.59
C GLU A 46 0.32 -16.99 -16.28
N THR A 47 -0.95 -17.11 -16.67
CA THR A 47 -1.75 -15.99 -17.15
C THR A 47 -2.80 -15.65 -16.10
N MET A 48 -2.92 -14.37 -15.76
CA MET A 48 -3.79 -13.88 -14.71
C MET A 48 -4.51 -12.63 -15.19
N SER A 49 -5.85 -12.62 -15.21
CA SER A 49 -6.66 -11.45 -15.58
C SER A 49 -6.21 -10.74 -16.88
N GLY A 50 -5.79 -11.51 -17.89
CA GLY A 50 -5.38 -10.99 -19.19
C GLY A 50 -3.91 -10.58 -19.31
N TYR A 51 -3.12 -10.65 -18.27
CA TYR A 51 -1.68 -10.40 -18.30
C TYR A 51 -0.87 -11.65 -17.95
N ARG A 52 0.40 -11.73 -18.41
CA ARG A 52 1.33 -12.82 -18.09
C ARG A 52 2.11 -12.52 -16.81
N VAL A 53 2.36 -13.55 -16.00
CA VAL A 53 3.27 -13.49 -14.85
C VAL A 53 4.40 -14.48 -15.05
N ARG A 54 5.63 -14.03 -14.86
CA ARG A 54 6.82 -14.88 -14.93
C ARG A 54 7.68 -14.70 -13.68
N ARG A 55 8.07 -15.83 -13.06
CA ARG A 55 8.77 -15.84 -11.77
C ARG A 55 10.15 -16.46 -11.88
N TRP A 56 11.08 -15.89 -11.14
CA TRP A 56 12.43 -16.43 -10.97
C TRP A 56 12.70 -16.70 -9.49
N PRO A 57 13.47 -17.77 -9.17
CA PRO A 57 13.94 -18.01 -7.82
C PRO A 57 14.73 -16.82 -7.29
N ALA A 58 14.48 -16.41 -6.06
CA ALA A 58 15.22 -15.37 -5.36
C ALA A 58 16.00 -15.92 -4.17
N TYR A 59 17.12 -15.29 -3.88
CA TYR A 59 18.04 -15.69 -2.81
C TYR A 59 18.42 -14.49 -1.94
N PRO A 60 18.70 -14.69 -0.61
CA PRO A 60 18.35 -15.86 0.17
C PRO A 60 16.82 -15.98 0.36
N ARG A 61 16.30 -17.20 0.43
CA ARG A 61 14.85 -17.44 0.57
C ARG A 61 14.26 -16.94 1.90
N SER A 62 15.09 -16.74 2.91
CA SER A 62 14.69 -16.34 4.27
C SER A 62 14.69 -14.82 4.51
N ARG A 63 15.01 -14.00 3.52
CA ARG A 63 15.14 -12.53 3.67
C ARG A 63 14.62 -11.78 2.46
N ASP A 64 14.17 -10.56 2.67
CA ASP A 64 13.55 -9.69 1.65
C ASP A 64 14.56 -8.99 0.71
N TYR A 65 15.73 -9.57 0.45
CA TYR A 65 16.73 -8.96 -0.44
C TYR A 65 16.49 -9.25 -1.93
N TYR A 66 15.81 -10.35 -2.24
CA TYR A 66 15.37 -10.69 -3.61
C TYR A 66 16.47 -10.61 -4.68
N PHE A 67 17.59 -11.26 -4.45
CA PHE A 67 18.60 -11.44 -5.48
C PHE A 67 18.18 -12.56 -6.44
N ALA A 68 17.84 -12.18 -7.69
CA ALA A 68 17.34 -13.09 -8.72
C ALA A 68 18.17 -13.01 -10.00
N PRO A 69 19.28 -13.76 -10.10
CA PRO A 69 20.19 -13.68 -11.26
C PRO A 69 19.54 -14.10 -12.57
N GLY A 70 18.58 -15.03 -12.54
CA GLY A 70 17.81 -15.44 -13.71
C GLY A 70 17.01 -14.29 -14.32
N LEU A 71 16.38 -13.45 -13.49
CA LEU A 71 15.67 -12.25 -13.94
C LEU A 71 16.64 -11.28 -14.62
N VAL A 72 17.81 -11.03 -14.04
CA VAL A 72 18.82 -10.14 -14.61
C VAL A 72 19.30 -10.64 -15.96
N ARG A 73 19.58 -11.96 -16.06
CA ARG A 73 20.00 -12.58 -17.33
C ARG A 73 18.91 -12.42 -18.38
N TYR A 74 17.66 -12.67 -18.04
CA TYR A 74 16.53 -12.49 -18.97
C TYR A 74 16.46 -11.04 -19.46
N MET A 75 16.46 -10.07 -18.54
CA MET A 75 16.38 -8.65 -18.88
C MET A 75 17.53 -8.11 -19.74
N ARG A 76 18.69 -8.75 -19.71
CA ARG A 76 19.84 -8.35 -20.54
C ARG A 76 19.77 -8.84 -21.98
N HIS A 77 18.95 -9.83 -22.27
CA HIS A 77 18.91 -10.52 -23.57
C HIS A 77 17.52 -10.49 -24.22
N THR A 78 16.55 -9.81 -23.58
CA THR A 78 15.22 -9.64 -24.15
C THR A 78 15.14 -8.33 -24.93
N ASP A 79 14.38 -8.37 -26.02
CA ASP A 79 13.91 -7.23 -26.84
C ASP A 79 12.37 -7.20 -26.93
N ASP A 80 11.70 -8.00 -26.06
CA ASP A 80 10.25 -8.21 -26.10
C ASP A 80 9.44 -7.02 -25.57
N PHE A 81 10.08 -5.96 -25.04
CA PHE A 81 9.37 -4.89 -24.33
C PHE A 81 9.69 -3.50 -24.88
N ASP A 82 8.65 -2.72 -25.15
CA ASP A 82 8.78 -1.29 -25.49
C ASP A 82 9.17 -0.45 -24.26
N VAL A 83 8.74 -0.87 -23.06
CA VAL A 83 9.04 -0.21 -21.80
C VAL A 83 9.10 -1.21 -20.64
N VAL A 84 9.99 -0.97 -19.70
CA VAL A 84 10.06 -1.71 -18.43
C VAL A 84 9.70 -0.79 -17.27
N HIS A 85 8.71 -1.16 -16.47
CA HIS A 85 8.33 -0.41 -15.30
C HIS A 85 8.70 -1.17 -14.02
N ILE A 86 9.63 -0.63 -13.26
CA ILE A 86 10.10 -1.19 -11.98
C ILE A 86 9.26 -0.64 -10.84
N GLN A 87 8.78 -1.53 -9.96
CA GLN A 87 7.91 -1.22 -8.83
C GLN A 87 8.65 -1.38 -7.50
N GLY A 88 8.80 -0.27 -6.77
CA GLY A 88 9.46 -0.23 -5.47
C GLY A 88 10.99 -0.09 -5.54
N VAL A 89 11.56 0.55 -4.52
CA VAL A 89 13.01 0.83 -4.43
C VAL A 89 13.67 0.23 -3.19
N HIS A 90 12.94 -0.50 -2.37
CA HIS A 90 13.40 -1.02 -1.07
C HIS A 90 14.01 -2.42 -1.14
N THR A 91 14.12 -2.99 -2.34
CA THR A 91 14.71 -4.31 -2.61
C THR A 91 15.93 -4.19 -3.54
N LEU A 92 16.61 -5.30 -3.83
CA LEU A 92 17.69 -5.33 -4.82
C LEU A 92 17.20 -5.35 -6.28
N VAL A 93 15.89 -5.41 -6.51
CA VAL A 93 15.33 -5.46 -7.88
C VAL A 93 15.74 -4.23 -8.71
N PRO A 94 15.57 -2.96 -8.27
CA PRO A 94 16.01 -1.82 -9.07
C PRO A 94 17.50 -1.82 -9.41
N PRO A 95 18.43 -2.00 -8.44
CA PRO A 95 19.86 -1.98 -8.77
C PRO A 95 20.31 -3.14 -9.66
N MET A 96 19.55 -4.23 -9.73
CA MET A 96 19.82 -5.33 -10.64
C MET A 96 19.23 -5.11 -12.04
N VAL A 97 18.00 -4.61 -12.11
CA VAL A 97 17.22 -4.53 -13.35
C VAL A 97 17.60 -3.29 -14.17
N LEU A 98 17.81 -2.12 -13.56
CA LEU A 98 18.16 -0.88 -14.24
C LEU A 98 19.40 -1.01 -15.15
N PRO A 99 20.53 -1.60 -14.70
CA PRO A 99 21.67 -1.82 -15.59
C PRO A 99 21.37 -2.80 -16.73
N ALA A 100 20.51 -3.79 -16.48
CA ALA A 100 20.14 -4.78 -17.48
C ALA A 100 19.26 -4.18 -18.58
N THR A 101 18.23 -3.40 -18.23
CA THR A 101 17.38 -2.69 -19.21
C THR A 101 18.16 -1.65 -19.99
N LYS A 102 19.07 -0.91 -19.32
CA LYS A 102 19.96 0.02 -20.01
C LYS A 102 20.86 -0.67 -21.03
N HIS A 103 21.40 -1.86 -20.70
CA HIS A 103 22.18 -2.66 -21.64
C HIS A 103 21.36 -3.13 -22.85
N ALA A 104 20.10 -3.51 -22.62
CA ALA A 104 19.16 -3.91 -23.66
C ALA A 104 18.58 -2.73 -24.46
N GLY A 105 18.86 -1.48 -24.07
CA GLY A 105 18.32 -0.28 -24.73
C GLY A 105 16.84 -0.03 -24.46
N ILE A 106 16.24 -0.65 -23.44
CA ILE A 106 14.82 -0.55 -23.13
C ILE A 106 14.58 0.62 -22.16
N PRO A 107 13.72 1.60 -22.50
CA PRO A 107 13.34 2.68 -21.58
C PRO A 107 12.74 2.13 -20.30
N THR A 108 13.13 2.71 -19.16
CA THR A 108 12.70 2.20 -17.85
C THR A 108 11.98 3.28 -17.06
N VAL A 109 10.79 2.99 -16.58
CA VAL A 109 10.04 3.76 -15.58
C VAL A 109 10.29 3.17 -14.21
N LEU A 110 10.39 3.99 -13.18
CA LEU A 110 10.59 3.57 -11.79
C LEU A 110 9.59 4.25 -10.88
N THR A 111 8.72 3.49 -10.21
CA THR A 111 7.85 3.99 -9.13
C THR A 111 8.42 3.60 -7.77
N PHE A 112 8.44 4.55 -6.83
CA PHE A 112 9.12 4.37 -5.54
C PHE A 112 8.37 3.48 -4.55
N HIS A 113 7.08 3.72 -4.31
CA HIS A 113 6.21 2.96 -3.38
C HIS A 113 6.74 2.86 -1.94
N THR A 114 7.22 3.95 -1.35
CA THR A 114 7.74 3.92 0.01
C THR A 114 7.31 5.12 0.86
N GLY A 115 6.57 4.87 1.93
CA GLY A 115 6.12 5.89 2.88
C GLY A 115 7.14 6.30 3.94
N GLY A 116 8.27 5.62 4.05
CA GLY A 116 9.26 5.91 5.10
C GLY A 116 9.68 4.68 5.91
N HIS A 117 10.19 4.90 7.10
CA HIS A 117 10.56 3.89 8.10
C HIS A 117 10.42 4.40 9.53
N SER A 118 10.06 3.50 10.43
CA SER A 118 9.82 3.76 11.85
C SER A 118 11.07 3.91 12.74
N SER A 119 12.31 3.73 12.23
CA SER A 119 13.52 3.84 13.06
C SER A 119 14.53 4.82 12.48
N GLY A 120 14.91 5.84 13.26
CA GLY A 120 15.88 6.87 12.87
C GLY A 120 17.29 6.34 12.53
N LEU A 121 17.73 5.23 13.13
CA LEU A 121 19.00 4.56 12.81
C LEU A 121 18.98 3.90 11.42
N ARG A 122 17.83 3.36 11.00
CA ARG A 122 17.65 2.82 9.65
C ARG A 122 17.49 3.93 8.62
N GLU A 123 16.97 5.07 9.00
CA GLU A 123 16.80 6.23 8.12
C GLU A 123 18.14 6.85 7.74
N SER A 124 19.10 6.97 8.67
CA SER A 124 20.44 7.48 8.37
C SER A 124 21.27 6.52 7.49
N SER A 125 21.21 5.21 7.73
CA SER A 125 21.87 4.22 6.86
C SER A 125 21.29 4.18 5.45
N ARG A 126 19.96 4.38 5.31
CA ARG A 126 19.29 4.45 4.02
C ARG A 126 19.53 5.76 3.27
N SER A 127 19.67 6.87 3.98
CA SER A 127 20.08 8.14 3.36
C SER A 127 21.40 7.98 2.59
N LEU A 128 22.38 7.28 3.16
CA LEU A 128 23.62 6.95 2.47
C LEU A 128 23.40 5.98 1.31
N GLN A 129 22.57 4.95 1.50
CA GLN A 129 22.21 4.01 0.44
C GLN A 129 21.55 4.73 -0.75
N TRP A 130 20.63 5.65 -0.49
CA TRP A 130 19.99 6.44 -1.56
C TRP A 130 20.99 7.32 -2.30
N LYS A 131 21.92 7.96 -1.61
CA LYS A 131 22.98 8.75 -2.25
C LYS A 131 23.86 7.89 -3.15
N LEU A 132 24.21 6.67 -2.73
CA LEU A 132 25.00 5.75 -3.54
C LEU A 132 24.22 5.22 -4.75
N LEU A 133 22.93 4.98 -4.62
CA LEU A 133 22.06 4.50 -5.70
C LEU A 133 21.55 5.63 -6.60
N ALA A 134 21.62 6.89 -6.19
CA ALA A 134 21.07 8.02 -6.92
C ALA A 134 21.51 8.10 -8.38
N PRO A 135 22.80 7.90 -8.77
CA PRO A 135 23.19 7.93 -10.17
C PRO A 135 22.50 6.84 -11.00
N LEU A 136 22.31 5.68 -10.39
CA LEU A 136 21.62 4.55 -11.03
C LEU A 136 20.13 4.81 -11.17
N LEU A 137 19.45 5.24 -10.09
CA LEU A 137 18.02 5.51 -10.12
C LEU A 137 17.68 6.65 -11.08
N ARG A 138 18.53 7.69 -11.17
CA ARG A 138 18.40 8.79 -12.15
C ARG A 138 18.59 8.36 -13.60
N SER A 139 19.10 7.16 -13.86
CA SER A 139 19.22 6.64 -15.21
C SER A 139 17.92 6.08 -15.79
N ALA A 140 16.86 5.97 -14.97
CA ALA A 140 15.53 5.68 -15.46
C ALA A 140 15.02 6.79 -16.39
N ALA A 141 14.28 6.42 -17.45
CA ALA A 141 13.68 7.38 -18.37
C ALA A 141 12.63 8.27 -17.69
N ALA A 142 11.92 7.72 -16.70
CA ALA A 142 11.01 8.47 -15.84
C ALA A 142 11.01 7.93 -14.42
N LEU A 143 10.86 8.87 -13.46
CA LEU A 143 10.67 8.58 -12.04
C LEU A 143 9.24 8.94 -11.66
N VAL A 144 8.58 8.07 -10.88
CA VAL A 144 7.20 8.21 -10.45
C VAL A 144 7.10 8.11 -8.93
N ALA A 145 6.40 9.05 -8.32
CA ALA A 145 5.97 9.03 -6.93
C ALA A 145 4.45 8.83 -6.85
N VAL A 146 3.99 8.12 -5.83
CA VAL A 146 2.55 7.88 -5.63
C VAL A 146 1.89 8.93 -4.72
N CYS A 147 2.69 9.80 -4.09
CA CYS A 147 2.22 10.93 -3.28
C CYS A 147 3.26 12.06 -3.26
N GLU A 148 2.84 13.25 -2.84
CA GLU A 148 3.71 14.44 -2.76
C GLU A 148 4.86 14.23 -1.77
N PHE A 149 4.57 13.65 -0.61
CA PHE A 149 5.58 13.33 0.38
C PHE A 149 6.72 12.48 -0.21
N GLU A 150 6.36 11.47 -0.99
CA GLU A 150 7.33 10.60 -1.65
C GLU A 150 8.11 11.37 -2.73
N ARG A 151 7.43 12.21 -3.51
CA ARG A 151 8.04 13.06 -4.54
C ARG A 151 9.11 13.98 -3.98
N GLU A 152 8.81 14.70 -2.91
CA GLU A 152 9.75 15.61 -2.25
C GLU A 152 10.91 14.86 -1.60
N LYS A 153 10.62 13.75 -0.93
CA LYS A 153 11.63 12.90 -0.29
C LYS A 153 12.65 12.38 -1.29
N PHE A 154 12.19 11.82 -2.41
CA PHE A 154 13.10 11.29 -3.44
C PHE A 154 13.74 12.38 -4.29
N ALA A 155 13.10 13.51 -4.53
CA ALA A 155 13.74 14.67 -5.14
C ALA A 155 14.98 15.08 -4.35
N THR A 156 14.84 15.20 -3.03
CA THR A 156 15.96 15.51 -2.12
C THR A 156 17.01 14.40 -2.11
N ALA A 157 16.59 13.13 -1.96
CA ALA A 157 17.51 11.99 -1.86
C ALA A 157 18.32 11.78 -3.15
N LEU A 158 17.71 12.03 -4.30
CA LEU A 158 18.33 11.88 -5.61
C LEU A 158 19.03 13.14 -6.11
N GLY A 159 18.82 14.30 -5.47
CA GLY A 159 19.39 15.59 -5.91
C GLY A 159 18.83 16.04 -7.27
N VAL A 160 17.51 15.89 -7.46
CA VAL A 160 16.78 16.33 -8.67
C VAL A 160 15.64 17.26 -8.30
N PRO A 161 15.16 18.12 -9.21
CA PRO A 161 13.96 18.92 -8.97
C PRO A 161 12.74 18.02 -8.74
N ALA A 162 11.86 18.37 -7.79
CA ALA A 162 10.62 17.60 -7.55
C ALA A 162 9.74 17.54 -8.82
N SER A 163 9.76 18.58 -9.65
CA SER A 163 9.05 18.62 -10.93
C SER A 163 9.52 17.59 -11.96
N SER A 164 10.72 17.02 -11.80
CA SER A 164 11.23 15.95 -12.67
C SER A 164 10.70 14.57 -12.27
N ILE A 165 10.04 14.43 -11.11
CA ILE A 165 9.41 13.21 -10.66
C ILE A 165 7.91 13.34 -10.93
N ARG A 166 7.36 12.44 -11.74
CA ARG A 166 5.93 12.41 -12.06
C ARG A 166 5.13 11.98 -10.82
N LEU A 167 4.02 12.64 -10.57
CA LEU A 167 3.08 12.25 -9.52
C LEU A 167 1.94 11.46 -10.15
N ILE A 168 1.92 10.15 -9.94
CA ILE A 168 0.83 9.26 -10.37
C ILE A 168 0.38 8.48 -9.14
N ARG A 169 -0.78 8.88 -8.60
CA ARG A 169 -1.32 8.27 -7.39
C ARG A 169 -1.81 6.84 -7.64
N ASN A 170 -1.76 6.00 -6.62
CA ASN A 170 -2.48 4.74 -6.67
C ASN A 170 -3.97 5.03 -6.85
N GLY A 171 -4.62 4.26 -7.67
CA GLY A 171 -6.07 4.27 -7.72
C GLY A 171 -6.69 3.56 -6.52
N CYS A 172 -7.98 3.72 -6.37
CA CYS A 172 -8.79 2.83 -5.56
C CYS A 172 -10.15 2.63 -6.22
N ASP A 173 -10.74 1.46 -5.99
CA ASP A 173 -12.14 1.21 -6.29
C ASP A 173 -12.86 1.01 -4.94
N PRO A 174 -14.13 1.40 -4.81
CA PRO A 174 -14.92 1.06 -3.64
C PRO A 174 -14.89 -0.46 -3.39
N LEU A 175 -14.89 -0.85 -2.12
CA LEU A 175 -14.97 -2.27 -1.78
C LEU A 175 -16.31 -2.85 -2.27
N PRO A 176 -16.34 -4.08 -2.80
CA PRO A 176 -17.58 -4.79 -3.03
C PRO A 176 -18.27 -5.00 -1.67
N VAL A 177 -19.57 -4.77 -1.59
CA VAL A 177 -20.35 -4.89 -0.35
C VAL A 177 -21.32 -6.06 -0.45
N ASP A 178 -21.11 -7.10 0.35
CA ASP A 178 -22.08 -8.19 0.50
C ASP A 178 -23.03 -7.89 1.65
N THR A 179 -24.21 -7.39 1.31
CA THR A 179 -25.25 -7.05 2.30
C THR A 179 -25.92 -8.29 2.92
N SER A 180 -25.72 -9.49 2.33
CA SER A 180 -26.29 -10.73 2.87
C SER A 180 -25.63 -11.18 4.19
N ALA A 181 -24.41 -10.71 4.45
CA ALA A 181 -23.67 -10.99 5.68
C ALA A 181 -24.27 -10.35 6.95
N GLY A 182 -25.32 -9.54 6.80
CA GLY A 182 -25.95 -8.83 7.92
C GLY A 182 -25.14 -7.60 8.39
N LYS A 183 -25.75 -6.79 9.26
CA LYS A 183 -25.07 -5.64 9.84
C LYS A 183 -24.14 -6.10 10.96
N PRO A 184 -22.85 -5.73 10.95
CA PRO A 184 -21.92 -6.01 12.05
C PRO A 184 -22.38 -5.34 13.34
N GLU A 185 -22.02 -5.95 14.48
CA GLU A 185 -22.32 -5.38 15.81
C GLU A 185 -21.39 -4.21 16.16
N GLY A 186 -21.88 -3.29 16.95
CA GLY A 186 -21.13 -2.17 17.52
C GLY A 186 -21.84 -0.83 17.32
N ASP A 187 -21.84 0.00 18.35
CA ASP A 187 -22.35 1.36 18.33
C ASP A 187 -21.47 2.25 19.23
N PRO A 188 -20.47 2.93 18.66
CA PRO A 188 -20.01 2.85 17.27
C PRO A 188 -19.21 1.59 16.93
N LEU A 189 -19.21 1.20 15.65
CA LEU A 189 -18.29 0.23 15.08
C LEU A 189 -17.05 0.94 14.55
N LEU A 190 -15.90 0.65 15.18
CA LEU A 190 -14.59 1.11 14.73
C LEU A 190 -13.90 0.00 13.94
N VAL A 191 -13.19 0.38 12.89
CA VAL A 191 -12.41 -0.56 12.05
C VAL A 191 -10.97 -0.07 11.96
N SER A 192 -9.99 -0.98 12.04
CA SER A 192 -8.62 -0.70 11.61
C SER A 192 -8.18 -1.75 10.61
N ILE A 193 -7.74 -1.31 9.42
CA ILE A 193 -7.52 -2.21 8.29
C ILE A 193 -6.08 -2.12 7.77
N GLY A 194 -5.43 -3.27 7.58
CA GLY A 194 -4.08 -3.38 7.02
C GLY A 194 -3.35 -4.62 7.49
N ARG A 195 -2.11 -4.81 7.03
CA ARG A 195 -1.27 -5.89 7.55
C ARG A 195 -1.05 -5.70 9.05
N LEU A 196 -1.16 -6.78 9.82
CA LEU A 196 -0.92 -6.71 11.27
C LEU A 196 0.58 -6.65 11.54
N GLU A 197 1.13 -5.45 11.37
CA GLU A 197 2.51 -5.07 11.69
C GLU A 197 2.49 -3.85 12.62
N ARG A 198 3.47 -3.75 13.53
CA ARG A 198 3.48 -2.71 14.55
C ARG A 198 3.38 -1.29 13.96
N TYR A 199 4.12 -1.02 12.87
CA TYR A 199 4.13 0.31 12.24
C TYR A 199 2.77 0.73 11.62
N LYS A 200 1.83 -0.22 11.43
CA LYS A 200 0.46 0.06 10.94
C LYS A 200 -0.44 0.69 12.00
N GLY A 201 0.01 0.72 13.26
CA GLY A 201 -0.64 1.50 14.32
C GLY A 201 -1.96 0.93 14.85
N HIS A 202 -2.28 -0.35 14.59
CA HIS A 202 -3.47 -1.02 15.13
C HIS A 202 -3.53 -0.96 16.66
N HIS A 203 -2.38 -1.00 17.34
CA HIS A 203 -2.28 -0.87 18.79
C HIS A 203 -2.80 0.47 19.29
N ARG A 204 -2.64 1.58 18.56
CA ARG A 204 -3.06 2.92 19.02
C ARG A 204 -4.57 3.04 19.20
N ILE A 205 -5.36 2.50 18.28
CA ILE A 205 -6.82 2.47 18.46
C ILE A 205 -7.24 1.41 19.48
N LEU A 206 -6.50 0.32 19.61
CA LEU A 206 -6.74 -0.70 20.62
C LEU A 206 -6.48 -0.15 22.05
N GLU A 207 -5.38 0.58 22.24
CA GLU A 207 -5.04 1.27 23.49
C GLU A 207 -6.09 2.33 23.87
N ALA A 208 -6.79 2.89 22.89
CA ALA A 208 -7.87 3.86 23.13
C ALA A 208 -9.22 3.21 23.54
N MET A 209 -9.39 1.89 23.35
CA MET A 209 -10.67 1.21 23.60
C MET A 209 -11.21 1.37 25.03
N PRO A 210 -10.42 1.32 26.11
CA PRO A 210 -10.95 1.57 27.45
C PRO A 210 -11.61 2.96 27.59
N ALA A 211 -10.98 4.00 27.02
CA ALA A 211 -11.51 5.36 27.05
C ALA A 211 -12.74 5.54 26.12
N ILE A 212 -12.80 4.79 25.03
CA ILE A 212 -13.97 4.73 24.13
C ILE A 212 -15.13 4.05 24.87
N LEU A 213 -14.92 2.88 25.46
CA LEU A 213 -15.96 2.11 26.17
C LEU A 213 -16.52 2.84 27.38
N ALA A 214 -15.73 3.69 28.04
CA ALA A 214 -16.21 4.55 29.12
C ALA A 214 -17.27 5.56 28.65
N GLN A 215 -17.29 5.96 27.39
CA GLN A 215 -18.22 6.92 26.79
C GLN A 215 -19.28 6.25 25.91
N ALA A 216 -18.93 5.13 25.29
CA ALA A 216 -19.78 4.35 24.37
C ALA A 216 -19.65 2.84 24.72
N PRO A 217 -20.42 2.34 25.70
CA PRO A 217 -20.26 0.96 26.23
C PRO A 217 -20.51 -0.13 25.18
N ASP A 218 -21.26 0.17 24.13
CA ASP A 218 -21.58 -0.77 23.05
C ASP A 218 -20.61 -0.70 21.87
N ALA A 219 -19.56 0.12 21.97
CA ALA A 219 -18.53 0.21 20.94
C ALA A 219 -17.83 -1.13 20.71
N ARG A 220 -17.50 -1.41 19.44
CA ARG A 220 -16.69 -2.55 19.03
C ARG A 220 -15.57 -2.12 18.10
N LEU A 221 -14.46 -2.86 18.14
CA LEU A 221 -13.32 -2.66 17.27
C LEU A 221 -13.09 -3.91 16.42
N ALA A 222 -13.06 -3.76 15.10
CA ALA A 222 -12.63 -4.79 14.17
C ALA A 222 -11.24 -4.47 13.62
N LEU A 223 -10.26 -5.31 13.94
CA LEU A 223 -8.92 -5.28 13.34
C LEU A 223 -8.92 -6.22 12.14
N ILE A 224 -8.86 -5.65 10.94
CA ILE A 224 -8.98 -6.38 9.68
C ILE A 224 -7.59 -6.55 9.05
N GLY A 225 -7.11 -7.79 9.02
CA GLY A 225 -5.84 -8.13 8.43
C GLY A 225 -5.22 -9.37 9.00
N SER A 226 -4.01 -9.67 8.57
CA SER A 226 -3.15 -10.73 9.10
C SER A 226 -1.70 -10.25 9.17
N GLY A 227 -0.89 -10.86 10.03
CA GLY A 227 0.52 -10.50 10.13
C GLY A 227 1.15 -10.92 11.46
N PRO A 228 2.47 -10.71 11.59
CA PRO A 228 3.23 -11.19 12.75
C PRO A 228 2.85 -10.51 14.08
N TYR A 229 2.18 -9.35 14.03
CA TYR A 229 1.76 -8.59 15.21
C TYR A 229 0.39 -9.03 15.77
N GLU A 230 -0.24 -10.06 15.19
CA GLU A 230 -1.58 -10.51 15.58
C GLU A 230 -1.64 -11.00 17.04
N GLN A 231 -0.65 -11.79 17.48
CA GLN A 231 -0.64 -12.32 18.84
C GLN A 231 -0.44 -11.19 19.86
N ASP A 232 0.47 -10.25 19.61
CA ASP A 232 0.68 -9.10 20.49
C ASP A 232 -0.59 -8.26 20.65
N LEU A 233 -1.38 -8.10 19.58
CA LEU A 233 -2.66 -7.39 19.63
C LEU A 233 -3.71 -8.14 20.44
N LYS A 234 -3.76 -9.47 20.37
CA LYS A 234 -4.65 -10.31 21.21
C LYS A 234 -4.28 -10.20 22.70
N ASP A 235 -2.99 -10.29 22.99
CA ASP A 235 -2.48 -10.20 24.36
C ASP A 235 -2.77 -8.80 24.93
N MET A 236 -2.54 -7.75 24.17
CA MET A 236 -2.88 -6.37 24.54
C MET A 236 -4.39 -6.18 24.80
N ALA A 237 -5.26 -6.74 23.96
CA ALA A 237 -6.72 -6.67 24.17
C ALA A 237 -7.14 -7.34 25.49
N ALA A 238 -6.49 -8.45 25.85
CA ALA A 238 -6.73 -9.14 27.11
C ALA A 238 -6.21 -8.32 28.32
N GLU A 239 -4.99 -7.76 28.22
CA GLU A 239 -4.39 -6.92 29.26
C GLU A 239 -5.22 -5.65 29.54
N LEU A 240 -5.79 -5.05 28.48
CA LEU A 240 -6.67 -3.88 28.59
C LEU A 240 -8.10 -4.25 29.04
N GLY A 241 -8.44 -5.53 29.17
CA GLY A 241 -9.77 -6.00 29.55
C GLY A 241 -10.85 -5.75 28.49
N VAL A 242 -10.47 -5.63 27.21
CA VAL A 242 -11.39 -5.28 26.10
C VAL A 242 -11.55 -6.40 25.07
N ALA A 243 -11.01 -7.59 25.32
CA ALA A 243 -10.97 -8.70 24.36
C ALA A 243 -12.36 -9.04 23.77
N GLU A 244 -13.44 -9.03 24.58
CA GLU A 244 -14.82 -9.30 24.14
C GLU A 244 -15.42 -8.21 23.22
N ARG A 245 -14.76 -7.07 23.13
CA ARG A 245 -15.15 -5.92 22.30
C ARG A 245 -14.28 -5.76 21.05
N VAL A 246 -13.30 -6.67 20.86
CA VAL A 246 -12.33 -6.60 19.76
C VAL A 246 -12.38 -7.88 18.94
N SER A 247 -12.55 -7.76 17.65
CA SER A 247 -12.38 -8.86 16.70
C SER A 247 -11.12 -8.67 15.87
N ILE A 248 -10.36 -9.74 15.64
CA ILE A 248 -9.15 -9.74 14.81
C ILE A 248 -9.33 -10.81 13.74
N ARG A 249 -9.44 -10.39 12.47
CA ARG A 249 -9.71 -11.31 11.37
C ARG A 249 -9.06 -10.87 10.06
N GLY A 250 -8.40 -11.80 9.36
CA GLY A 250 -8.07 -11.66 7.95
C GLY A 250 -9.22 -12.08 7.05
N TYR A 251 -9.32 -11.50 5.86
CA TYR A 251 -10.28 -11.88 4.83
C TYR A 251 -9.52 -12.33 3.57
N GLY A 252 -9.92 -13.48 3.03
CA GLY A 252 -9.40 -13.97 1.77
C GLY A 252 -9.96 -13.22 0.55
N PRO A 253 -9.41 -13.47 -0.66
CA PRO A 253 -9.89 -12.83 -1.88
C PRO A 253 -11.39 -13.05 -2.15
N SER A 254 -11.94 -14.23 -1.81
CA SER A 254 -13.35 -14.57 -1.93
C SER A 254 -14.25 -13.90 -0.90
N GLU A 255 -13.69 -13.40 0.20
CA GLU A 255 -14.40 -12.76 1.31
C GLU A 255 -14.38 -11.22 1.24
N ARG A 256 -13.88 -10.63 0.13
CA ARG A 256 -13.81 -9.16 -0.01
C ARG A 256 -15.16 -8.48 0.11
N GLY A 257 -16.26 -9.14 -0.29
CA GLY A 257 -17.63 -8.61 -0.14
C GLY A 257 -18.05 -8.54 1.33
N GLU A 258 -17.72 -9.56 2.13
CA GLU A 258 -17.96 -9.55 3.58
C GLU A 258 -17.12 -8.47 4.28
N MET A 259 -15.83 -8.37 3.92
CA MET A 259 -14.97 -7.30 4.41
C MET A 259 -15.53 -5.92 4.08
N GLY A 260 -15.98 -5.73 2.83
CA GLY A 260 -16.61 -4.48 2.40
C GLY A 260 -17.88 -4.16 3.16
N ASN A 261 -18.67 -5.18 3.55
CA ASN A 261 -19.84 -4.99 4.39
C ASN A 261 -19.46 -4.46 5.79
N VAL A 262 -18.41 -4.99 6.40
CA VAL A 262 -17.90 -4.48 7.69
C VAL A 262 -17.45 -3.02 7.55
N VAL A 263 -16.68 -2.69 6.53
CA VAL A 263 -16.18 -1.33 6.26
C VAL A 263 -17.32 -0.35 5.97
N ALA A 264 -18.29 -0.74 5.12
CA ALA A 264 -19.43 0.10 4.76
C ALA A 264 -20.33 0.45 5.97
N ASN A 265 -20.42 -0.46 6.92
CA ASN A 265 -21.20 -0.27 8.14
C ASN A 265 -20.39 0.29 9.32
N SER A 266 -19.09 0.48 9.17
CA SER A 266 -18.27 1.08 10.24
C SER A 266 -18.58 2.57 10.40
N ASP A 267 -18.52 3.08 11.64
CA ASP A 267 -18.70 4.49 11.92
C ASP A 267 -17.41 5.29 11.72
N VAL A 268 -16.26 4.63 11.89
CA VAL A 268 -14.94 5.18 11.58
C VAL A 268 -13.94 4.10 11.22
N VAL A 269 -13.15 4.34 10.17
CA VAL A 269 -11.98 3.52 9.82
C VAL A 269 -10.73 4.24 10.28
N CYS A 270 -9.91 3.57 11.10
CA CYS A 270 -8.71 4.12 11.70
C CYS A 270 -7.45 3.57 11.00
N LEU A 271 -6.57 4.45 10.53
CA LEU A 271 -5.24 4.10 10.05
C LEU A 271 -4.20 5.01 10.72
N LEU A 272 -3.70 4.56 11.88
CA LEU A 272 -2.79 5.32 12.73
C LEU A 272 -1.34 4.87 12.55
N SER A 273 -0.94 4.65 11.30
CA SER A 273 0.38 4.14 10.90
C SER A 273 1.50 5.14 11.19
N ASP A 274 2.69 4.63 11.52
CA ASP A 274 3.91 5.45 11.65
C ASP A 274 4.27 6.13 10.32
N TYR A 275 4.02 5.47 9.22
CA TYR A 275 4.25 5.98 7.86
C TYR A 275 3.44 5.21 6.82
N GLU A 276 3.03 5.90 5.77
CA GLU A 276 2.41 5.37 4.54
C GLU A 276 2.86 6.20 3.34
N ALA A 277 2.92 5.59 2.16
CA ALA A 277 3.03 6.37 0.92
C ALA A 277 1.62 6.80 0.46
N HIS A 278 0.88 5.87 -0.12
CA HIS A 278 -0.50 6.08 -0.55
C HIS A 278 -1.32 4.85 -0.15
N PRO A 279 -2.04 4.89 0.99
CA PRO A 279 -2.62 3.71 1.63
C PRO A 279 -3.90 3.26 0.93
N VAL A 280 -3.80 2.25 0.08
CA VAL A 280 -4.92 1.72 -0.71
C VAL A 280 -6.11 1.34 0.18
N ALA A 281 -5.87 0.66 1.32
CA ALA A 281 -6.96 0.17 2.17
C ALA A 281 -7.84 1.29 2.76
N VAL A 282 -7.25 2.41 3.20
CA VAL A 282 -8.04 3.54 3.71
C VAL A 282 -8.73 4.29 2.57
N MET A 283 -8.10 4.34 1.40
CA MET A 283 -8.71 4.94 0.21
C MET A 283 -9.94 4.12 -0.25
N GLU A 284 -9.83 2.79 -0.28
CA GLU A 284 -10.96 1.88 -0.55
C GLU A 284 -12.08 2.10 0.47
N ALA A 285 -11.75 2.26 1.76
CA ALA A 285 -12.74 2.53 2.80
C ALA A 285 -13.46 3.87 2.59
N ILE A 286 -12.73 4.94 2.30
CA ILE A 286 -13.29 6.26 1.99
C ILE A 286 -14.16 6.19 0.73
N GLY A 287 -13.69 5.51 -0.32
CA GLY A 287 -14.46 5.27 -1.54
C GLY A 287 -15.77 4.48 -1.32
N THR A 288 -15.80 3.63 -0.29
CA THR A 288 -17.00 2.90 0.15
C THR A 288 -17.93 3.77 1.03
N GLY A 289 -17.54 5.01 1.35
CA GLY A 289 -18.34 5.95 2.16
C GLY A 289 -18.03 5.90 3.65
N ALA A 290 -16.98 5.20 4.08
CA ALA A 290 -16.55 5.21 5.46
C ALA A 290 -15.84 6.53 5.82
N LYS A 291 -16.04 7.01 7.05
CA LYS A 291 -15.28 8.14 7.60
C LYS A 291 -13.92 7.62 8.09
N ALA A 292 -12.86 8.40 7.89
CA ALA A 292 -11.52 7.97 8.23
C ALA A 292 -10.85 8.85 9.30
N LEU A 293 -10.20 8.19 10.27
CA LEU A 293 -9.28 8.80 11.24
C LEU A 293 -7.86 8.30 10.95
N ILE A 294 -6.94 9.21 10.73
CA ILE A 294 -5.56 8.88 10.33
C ILE A 294 -4.52 9.58 11.20
N ALA A 295 -3.32 9.01 11.27
CA ALA A 295 -2.18 9.73 11.82
C ALA A 295 -1.69 10.81 10.84
N ASP A 296 -1.33 11.97 11.35
CA ASP A 296 -0.74 13.07 10.55
C ASP A 296 0.75 12.78 10.27
N THR A 297 1.00 11.85 9.37
CA THR A 297 2.35 11.43 8.99
C THR A 297 2.47 11.16 7.50
N SER A 298 3.64 11.41 6.93
CA SER A 298 4.02 11.00 5.55
C SER A 298 2.91 11.26 4.51
N GLY A 299 2.58 10.29 3.66
CA GLY A 299 1.50 10.39 2.68
C GLY A 299 0.09 10.47 3.28
N LEU A 300 -0.11 10.02 4.54
CA LEU A 300 -1.40 10.17 5.23
C LEU A 300 -1.78 11.63 5.41
N SER A 301 -0.82 12.50 5.73
CA SER A 301 -1.07 13.94 5.89
C SER A 301 -1.73 14.57 4.66
N GLU A 302 -1.53 14.01 3.47
CA GLU A 302 -2.16 14.51 2.25
C GLU A 302 -3.67 14.27 2.24
N LEU A 303 -4.13 13.14 2.79
CA LEU A 303 -5.56 12.83 2.91
C LEU A 303 -6.25 13.79 3.88
N GLY A 304 -5.58 14.10 4.99
CA GLY A 304 -6.06 15.11 5.95
C GLY A 304 -6.18 16.50 5.31
N ARG A 305 -5.13 16.96 4.63
CA ARG A 305 -5.13 18.26 3.92
C ARG A 305 -6.16 18.34 2.78
N ALA A 306 -6.44 17.21 2.13
CA ALA A 306 -7.47 17.12 1.10
C ALA A 306 -8.90 17.04 1.67
N GLY A 307 -9.07 17.01 3.00
CA GLY A 307 -10.39 16.87 3.65
C GLY A 307 -11.03 15.48 3.48
N LEU A 308 -10.23 14.47 3.07
CA LEU A 308 -10.69 13.10 2.87
C LEU A 308 -10.76 12.30 4.19
N ALA A 309 -9.99 12.73 5.19
CA ALA A 309 -9.89 12.07 6.48
C ALA A 309 -9.64 13.11 7.60
N THR A 310 -9.98 12.78 8.84
CA THR A 310 -9.55 13.53 10.02
C THR A 310 -8.16 13.06 10.42
N ALA A 311 -7.18 13.98 10.47
CA ALA A 311 -5.81 13.69 10.86
C ALA A 311 -5.57 14.10 12.31
N ILE A 312 -4.83 13.26 13.06
CA ILE A 312 -4.38 13.56 14.43
C ILE A 312 -2.87 13.34 14.53
N PRO A 313 -2.17 14.05 15.44
CA PRO A 313 -0.76 13.82 15.68
C PRO A 313 -0.44 12.35 15.99
N LEU A 314 0.67 11.84 15.48
CA LEU A 314 1.10 10.45 15.68
C LEU A 314 1.27 10.11 17.17
N GLU A 315 1.73 11.07 17.96
CA GLU A 315 2.00 10.96 19.39
C GLU A 315 0.76 11.23 20.27
N SER A 316 -0.45 11.27 19.67
CA SER A 316 -1.69 11.43 20.43
C SER A 316 -1.85 10.35 21.50
N SER A 317 -2.25 10.76 22.72
CA SER A 317 -2.51 9.81 23.80
C SER A 317 -3.74 8.93 23.49
N PRO A 318 -3.90 7.77 24.15
CA PRO A 318 -5.08 6.93 23.99
C PRO A 318 -6.41 7.70 24.18
N GLU A 319 -6.46 8.66 25.14
CA GLU A 319 -7.64 9.50 25.38
C GLU A 319 -7.90 10.47 24.22
N GLN A 320 -6.84 11.03 23.63
CA GLN A 320 -6.95 11.91 22.45
C GLN A 320 -7.40 11.12 21.22
N VAL A 321 -6.88 9.91 21.03
CA VAL A 321 -7.32 8.99 19.97
C VAL A 321 -8.80 8.63 20.16
N ALA A 322 -9.22 8.30 21.39
CA ALA A 322 -10.60 7.98 21.73
C ALA A 322 -11.54 9.16 21.42
N ALA A 323 -11.20 10.36 21.89
CA ALA A 323 -11.99 11.56 21.63
C ALA A 323 -12.14 11.85 20.13
N ALA A 324 -11.05 11.74 19.37
CA ALA A 324 -11.06 11.92 17.92
C ALA A 324 -11.91 10.85 17.21
N ALA A 325 -11.74 9.58 17.58
CA ALA A 325 -12.51 8.47 17.00
C ALA A 325 -14.01 8.62 17.22
N LEU A 326 -14.42 8.96 18.45
CA LEU A 326 -15.83 9.21 18.78
C LEU A 326 -16.39 10.44 18.07
N ALA A 327 -15.62 11.51 17.95
CA ALA A 327 -16.02 12.71 17.22
C ALA A 327 -16.23 12.40 15.72
N VAL A 328 -15.32 11.64 15.09
CA VAL A 328 -15.48 11.19 13.69
C VAL A 328 -16.68 10.25 13.57
N ALA A 329 -16.85 9.32 14.52
CA ALA A 329 -17.99 8.39 14.50
C ALA A 329 -19.32 9.12 14.58
N ALA A 330 -19.44 10.16 15.42
CA ALA A 330 -20.67 10.96 15.57
C ALA A 330 -20.93 11.93 14.39
N ALA A 331 -19.93 12.25 13.59
CA ALA A 331 -20.11 13.16 12.45
C ALA A 331 -21.06 12.57 11.42
N PRO A 332 -21.85 13.38 10.71
CA PRO A 332 -22.73 12.89 9.65
C PRO A 332 -21.91 12.25 8.52
N ARG A 333 -22.45 11.19 7.90
CA ARG A 333 -21.86 10.65 6.67
C ARG A 333 -22.12 11.60 5.53
N THR A 334 -21.07 11.91 4.79
CA THR A 334 -21.15 12.66 3.53
C THR A 334 -21.00 11.69 2.36
N PRO A 335 -21.52 12.03 1.17
CA PRO A 335 -21.22 11.25 -0.03
C PRO A 335 -19.70 11.08 -0.18
N PRO A 336 -19.21 9.91 -0.63
CA PRO A 336 -17.78 9.69 -0.82
C PRO A 336 -17.24 10.75 -1.80
N PRO A 337 -16.10 11.38 -1.48
CA PRO A 337 -15.47 12.33 -2.39
C PRO A 337 -14.97 11.58 -3.63
N HIS A 338 -14.76 12.34 -4.71
CA HIS A 338 -14.09 11.77 -5.87
C HIS A 338 -12.63 11.44 -5.51
N ILE A 339 -12.29 10.18 -5.64
CA ILE A 339 -10.95 9.65 -5.44
C ILE A 339 -10.49 9.07 -6.77
N ALA A 340 -9.21 9.25 -7.12
CA ALA A 340 -8.64 8.67 -8.34
C ALA A 340 -8.87 7.15 -8.38
N THR A 341 -9.42 6.68 -9.47
CA THR A 341 -9.69 5.25 -9.71
C THR A 341 -8.43 4.52 -10.20
N TRP A 342 -8.46 3.20 -10.18
CA TRP A 342 -7.41 2.42 -10.83
C TRP A 342 -7.39 2.62 -12.35
N ASP A 343 -8.52 3.01 -12.96
CA ASP A 343 -8.55 3.36 -14.39
C ASP A 343 -7.79 4.65 -14.65
N ASP A 344 -7.93 5.67 -13.79
CA ASP A 344 -7.15 6.90 -13.89
C ASP A 344 -5.65 6.61 -13.76
N CYS A 345 -5.26 5.83 -12.75
CA CYS A 345 -3.86 5.43 -12.55
C CYS A 345 -3.29 4.68 -13.77
N ALA A 346 -4.03 3.72 -14.32
CA ALA A 346 -3.60 2.97 -15.49
C ALA A 346 -3.48 3.85 -16.74
N ASN A 347 -4.41 4.80 -16.94
CA ASN A 347 -4.38 5.74 -18.06
C ASN A 347 -3.18 6.70 -17.97
N ASP A 348 -2.90 7.24 -16.78
CA ASP A 348 -1.74 8.12 -16.55
C ASP A 348 -0.43 7.36 -16.81
N LEU A 349 -0.32 6.12 -16.34
CA LEU A 349 0.84 5.27 -16.62
C LEU A 349 0.98 4.94 -18.10
N LEU A 350 -0.12 4.63 -18.79
CA LEU A 350 -0.10 4.38 -20.23
C LEU A 350 0.35 5.60 -21.03
N ALA A 351 -0.11 6.80 -20.64
CA ALA A 351 0.35 8.05 -21.25
C ALA A 351 1.87 8.24 -21.07
N LEU A 352 2.37 7.99 -19.82
CA LEU A 352 3.79 8.05 -19.52
C LEU A 352 4.60 7.01 -20.33
N TYR A 353 4.10 5.77 -20.48
CA TYR A 353 4.79 4.75 -21.27
C TYR A 353 4.93 5.16 -22.73
N ARG A 354 3.90 5.75 -23.34
CA ARG A 354 3.96 6.28 -24.71
C ARG A 354 4.97 7.42 -24.85
N GLU A 355 5.06 8.29 -23.83
CA GLU A 355 6.04 9.39 -23.80
C GLU A 355 7.48 8.87 -23.79
N VAL A 356 7.79 7.84 -23.02
CA VAL A 356 9.17 7.35 -22.85
C VAL A 356 9.59 6.32 -23.89
N SER A 357 8.65 5.70 -24.63
CA SER A 357 8.93 4.74 -25.71
C SER A 357 8.95 5.38 -27.11
N SER A 358 8.60 6.67 -27.22
CA SER A 358 8.72 7.46 -28.44
C SER A 358 10.13 8.01 -28.64
#